data_7ddfe9c8f956e7e0552a8008c5e16f79
#
_entry.id   7ddfe9c8f956e7e0552a8008c5e16f79
#
_cell.length_a   1.000
_cell.length_b   1.000
_cell.length_c   1.000
_cell.angle_alpha   90.00
_cell.angle_beta   90.00
_cell.angle_gamma   90.00
#
_symmetry.space_group_name_H-M   'P 1'
#
loop_
_entity.id
_entity.type
_entity.pdbx_description
1 polymer ?
#
loop_
_entity_poly.entity_id
_entity_poly.type
_entity_poly.pdbx_seq_one_letter_code
_entity_poly.pdbx_strand_id
1 'polypeptide(L)'
;KKVLCTVSKPVEEGRTLVAELSEAGIDAELVEDADAPGRVKETDVVLLGADTVFRDGTICNKIGTIPLARAARDAGVPVVVAAELIKLAPVPGAQAPDLADFERELFELIPADLIIEVVTEEGTFAPDDLASLVDRVPFLREGYELVAPLAANR
;
A
#
# COMPACT_ATOMS: atom_id res chain seq x y z
N LYS A 1 10.54 19.74 -7.84
CA LYS A 1 9.39 19.04 -7.20
C LYS A 1 9.76 18.77 -5.75
N LYS A 2 8.80 18.81 -4.86
CA LYS A 2 8.97 18.57 -3.44
C LYS A 2 8.26 17.26 -3.06
N VAL A 3 8.85 16.51 -2.12
CA VAL A 3 8.26 15.29 -1.56
C VAL A 3 7.86 15.56 -0.11
N LEU A 4 6.62 15.23 0.25
CA LEU A 4 6.15 15.20 1.62
C LEU A 4 6.17 13.75 2.09
N CYS A 5 7.00 13.43 3.08
CA CYS A 5 7.11 12.09 3.65
C CYS A 5 6.44 12.04 5.01
N THR A 6 5.52 11.12 5.22
CA THR A 6 4.96 10.87 6.55
C THR A 6 6.00 10.24 7.47
N VAL A 7 5.94 10.52 8.77
CA VAL A 7 6.85 9.91 9.78
C VAL A 7 6.72 8.38 9.74
N SER A 8 5.51 7.86 9.56
CA SER A 8 5.21 6.43 9.49
C SER A 8 5.49 5.70 10.81
N LYS A 9 4.80 6.13 11.87
CA LYS A 9 4.92 5.51 13.22
C LYS A 9 4.38 4.07 13.20
N PRO A 10 4.86 3.19 14.10
CA PRO A 10 5.83 3.43 15.18
C PRO A 10 7.31 3.34 14.77
N VAL A 11 7.64 2.84 13.58
CA VAL A 11 9.03 2.58 13.16
C VAL A 11 9.74 3.84 12.64
N GLU A 12 8.98 4.85 12.23
CA GLU A 12 9.47 6.16 11.77
C GLU A 12 10.36 6.10 10.50
N GLU A 13 10.05 5.20 9.57
CA GLU A 13 10.81 5.00 8.32
C GLU A 13 10.89 6.28 7.47
N GLY A 14 9.87 7.16 7.58
CA GLY A 14 9.86 8.43 6.86
C GLY A 14 11.04 9.33 7.17
N ARG A 15 11.64 9.23 8.38
CA ARG A 15 12.84 9.99 8.73
C ARG A 15 14.05 9.56 7.90
N THR A 16 14.21 8.24 7.73
CA THR A 16 15.27 7.68 6.88
C THR A 16 15.05 8.06 5.42
N LEU A 17 13.81 7.94 4.93
CA LEU A 17 13.47 8.30 3.56
C LEU A 17 13.76 9.78 3.26
N VAL A 18 13.42 10.71 4.16
CA VAL A 18 13.73 12.14 3.99
C VAL A 18 15.23 12.36 3.90
N ALA A 19 16.04 11.68 4.72
CA ALA A 19 17.49 11.79 4.67
C ALA A 19 18.03 11.29 3.32
N GLU A 20 17.62 10.12 2.87
CA GLU A 20 18.03 9.53 1.58
C GLU A 20 17.63 10.42 0.38
N LEU A 21 16.40 10.94 0.37
CA LEU A 21 15.95 11.87 -0.67
C LEU A 21 16.78 13.15 -0.69
N SER A 22 17.09 13.70 0.49
CA SER A 22 17.90 14.91 0.63
C SER A 22 19.33 14.68 0.14
N GLU A 23 19.94 13.53 0.46
CA GLU A 23 21.25 13.13 -0.06
C GLU A 23 21.26 12.99 -1.59
N ALA A 24 20.14 12.54 -2.16
CA ALA A 24 19.92 12.47 -3.60
C ALA A 24 19.61 13.83 -4.25
N GLY A 25 19.59 14.93 -3.48
CA GLY A 25 19.31 16.28 -3.98
C GLY A 25 17.82 16.55 -4.23
N ILE A 26 16.92 15.75 -3.66
CA ILE A 26 15.48 15.91 -3.76
C ILE A 26 14.98 16.72 -2.54
N ASP A 27 14.21 17.78 -2.80
CA ASP A 27 13.56 18.56 -1.74
C ASP A 27 12.51 17.69 -1.04
N ALA A 28 12.75 17.34 0.23
CA ALA A 28 11.88 16.47 1.02
C ALA A 28 11.57 17.10 2.38
N GLU A 29 10.32 17.00 2.79
CA GLU A 29 9.83 17.47 4.09
C GLU A 29 9.19 16.33 4.86
N LEU A 30 9.53 16.20 6.15
CA LEU A 30 8.89 15.28 7.07
C LEU A 30 7.58 15.85 7.58
N VAL A 31 6.50 15.08 7.53
CA VAL A 31 5.16 15.44 7.98
C VAL A 31 4.69 14.44 9.03
N GLU A 32 4.15 14.90 10.14
CA GLU A 32 3.54 14.02 11.13
C GLU A 32 2.33 13.28 10.53
N ASP A 33 2.16 11.99 10.87
CA ASP A 33 1.13 11.13 10.29
C ASP A 33 -0.28 11.73 10.45
N ALA A 34 -0.56 12.36 11.59
CA ALA A 34 -1.83 13.00 11.87
C ALA A 34 -2.11 14.25 11.02
N ASP A 35 -1.07 14.93 10.54
CA ASP A 35 -1.18 16.15 9.75
C ASP A 35 -1.25 15.85 8.23
N ALA A 36 -0.76 14.69 7.81
CA ALA A 36 -0.63 14.31 6.41
C ALA A 36 -1.94 14.41 5.61
N PRO A 37 -3.11 13.96 6.12
CA PRO A 37 -4.38 14.10 5.40
C PRO A 37 -4.73 15.57 5.09
N GLY A 38 -4.39 16.50 5.98
CA GLY A 38 -4.61 17.95 5.80
C GLY A 38 -3.71 18.57 4.73
N ARG A 39 -2.57 17.95 4.44
CA ARG A 39 -1.56 18.41 3.49
C ARG A 39 -1.72 17.84 2.07
N VAL A 40 -2.57 16.84 1.88
CA VAL A 40 -2.75 16.16 0.57
C VAL A 40 -3.05 17.11 -0.57
N LYS A 41 -3.86 18.13 -0.34
CA LYS A 41 -4.21 19.15 -1.35
C LYS A 41 -3.01 19.97 -1.88
N GLU A 42 -1.86 19.86 -1.24
CA GLU A 42 -0.60 20.50 -1.65
C GLU A 42 0.20 19.59 -2.61
N THR A 43 -0.28 18.38 -2.90
CA THR A 43 0.43 17.35 -3.68
C THR A 43 -0.28 17.06 -5.00
N ASP A 44 0.48 16.57 -5.97
CA ASP A 44 -0.02 16.13 -7.28
C ASP A 44 -0.43 14.64 -7.26
N VAL A 45 0.14 13.86 -6.33
CA VAL A 45 -0.06 12.42 -6.19
C VAL A 45 0.27 11.97 -4.77
N VAL A 46 -0.47 11.00 -4.26
CA VAL A 46 -0.11 10.23 -3.07
C VAL A 46 0.49 8.91 -3.54
N LEU A 47 1.74 8.66 -3.17
CA LEU A 47 2.44 7.42 -3.47
C LEU A 47 2.55 6.58 -2.19
N LEU A 48 2.05 5.35 -2.26
CA LEU A 48 2.04 4.38 -1.16
C LEU A 48 2.86 3.15 -1.53
N GLY A 49 3.44 2.50 -0.53
CA GLY A 49 3.83 1.10 -0.61
C GLY A 49 2.66 0.17 -0.28
N ALA A 50 2.92 -1.13 -0.26
CA ALA A 50 1.99 -2.13 0.24
C ALA A 50 2.74 -3.25 0.95
N ASP A 51 2.12 -3.82 1.99
CA ASP A 51 2.56 -5.07 2.60
C ASP A 51 1.94 -6.27 1.87
N THR A 52 0.69 -6.14 1.42
CA THR A 52 0.02 -7.11 0.55
C THR A 52 -0.93 -6.40 -0.41
N VAL A 53 -0.94 -6.85 -1.65
CA VAL A 53 -1.90 -6.45 -2.69
C VAL A 53 -2.79 -7.65 -3.00
N PHE A 54 -4.06 -7.57 -2.67
CA PHE A 54 -5.01 -8.65 -2.87
C PHE A 54 -5.54 -8.66 -4.30
N ARG A 55 -5.99 -9.84 -4.75
CA ARG A 55 -6.53 -10.07 -6.08
C ARG A 55 -7.69 -9.13 -6.48
N ASP A 56 -8.47 -8.67 -5.50
CA ASP A 56 -9.60 -7.77 -5.69
C ASP A 56 -9.24 -6.28 -5.60
N GLY A 57 -7.95 -5.96 -5.57
CA GLY A 57 -7.46 -4.59 -5.47
C GLY A 57 -7.43 -4.03 -4.05
N THR A 58 -7.89 -4.76 -3.05
CA THR A 58 -7.70 -4.39 -1.65
C THR A 58 -6.21 -4.39 -1.32
N ILE A 59 -5.75 -3.42 -0.56
CA ILE A 59 -4.35 -3.28 -0.15
C ILE A 59 -4.25 -3.43 1.36
N CYS A 60 -3.31 -4.25 1.85
CA CYS A 60 -2.87 -4.21 3.24
C CYS A 60 -1.67 -3.28 3.35
N ASN A 61 -1.75 -2.30 4.21
CA ASN A 61 -0.65 -1.39 4.47
C ASN A 61 -0.74 -0.83 5.89
N LYS A 62 0.28 -0.09 6.31
CA LYS A 62 0.38 0.51 7.64
C LYS A 62 -0.83 1.37 7.97
N ILE A 63 -1.25 1.34 9.25
CA ILE A 63 -2.32 2.17 9.79
C ILE A 63 -2.05 3.66 9.54
N GLY A 64 -3.13 4.42 9.24
CA GLY A 64 -3.04 5.82 8.82
C GLY A 64 -3.11 6.01 7.30
N THR A 65 -3.02 4.92 6.53
CA THR A 65 -3.16 4.93 5.07
C THR A 65 -4.59 5.25 4.63
N ILE A 66 -5.62 4.69 5.29
CA ILE A 66 -7.03 4.97 4.95
C ILE A 66 -7.38 6.45 5.11
N PRO A 67 -7.10 7.13 6.23
CA PRO A 67 -7.34 8.56 6.35
C PRO A 67 -6.66 9.38 5.25
N LEU A 68 -5.41 9.04 4.91
CA LEU A 68 -4.64 9.69 3.86
C LEU A 68 -5.28 9.49 2.47
N ALA A 69 -5.61 8.24 2.12
CA ALA A 69 -6.22 7.91 0.84
C ALA A 69 -7.63 8.53 0.68
N ARG A 70 -8.43 8.58 1.74
CA ARG A 70 -9.73 9.28 1.74
C ARG A 70 -9.56 10.77 1.51
N ALA A 71 -8.63 11.42 2.20
CA ALA A 71 -8.33 12.83 2.00
C ALA A 71 -7.86 13.12 0.56
N ALA A 72 -7.08 12.21 -0.03
CA ALA A 72 -6.64 12.29 -1.42
C ALA A 72 -7.84 12.23 -2.39
N ARG A 73 -8.72 11.25 -2.22
CA ARG A 73 -9.96 11.15 -3.01
C ARG A 73 -10.81 12.40 -2.92
N ASP A 74 -11.02 12.91 -1.69
CA ASP A 74 -11.85 14.09 -1.45
C ASP A 74 -11.23 15.37 -2.04
N ALA A 75 -9.90 15.41 -2.17
CA ALA A 75 -9.14 16.49 -2.81
C ALA A 75 -8.97 16.30 -4.33
N GLY A 76 -9.38 15.16 -4.90
CA GLY A 76 -9.16 14.82 -6.31
C GLY A 76 -7.70 14.50 -6.64
N VAL A 77 -6.91 14.11 -5.64
CA VAL A 77 -5.50 13.74 -5.79
C VAL A 77 -5.42 12.22 -5.99
N PRO A 78 -4.77 11.72 -7.07
CA PRO A 78 -4.67 10.29 -7.32
C PRO A 78 -3.81 9.59 -6.25
N VAL A 79 -4.23 8.39 -5.86
CA VAL A 79 -3.47 7.49 -4.99
C VAL A 79 -2.91 6.36 -5.83
N VAL A 80 -1.59 6.25 -5.85
CA VAL A 80 -0.83 5.24 -6.58
C VAL A 80 -0.12 4.34 -5.58
N VAL A 81 -0.20 3.02 -5.79
CA VAL A 81 0.51 2.03 -4.97
C VAL A 81 1.67 1.46 -5.77
N ALA A 82 2.87 1.46 -5.21
CA ALA A 82 4.03 0.77 -5.77
C ALA A 82 4.31 -0.49 -4.95
N ALA A 83 4.26 -1.65 -5.61
CA ALA A 83 4.45 -2.94 -4.95
C ALA A 83 5.12 -3.95 -5.87
N GLU A 84 6.03 -4.72 -5.32
CA GLU A 84 6.65 -5.85 -6.03
C GLU A 84 5.64 -7.00 -6.18
N LEU A 85 5.76 -7.79 -7.25
CA LEU A 85 4.89 -8.94 -7.52
C LEU A 85 4.81 -9.94 -6.37
N ILE A 86 5.89 -10.08 -5.59
CA ILE A 86 5.92 -10.98 -4.44
C ILE A 86 4.90 -10.61 -3.36
N LYS A 87 4.41 -9.37 -3.38
CA LYS A 87 3.40 -8.86 -2.44
C LYS A 87 1.96 -9.12 -2.90
N LEU A 88 1.77 -9.65 -4.11
CA LEU A 88 0.44 -9.99 -4.60
C LEU A 88 -0.07 -11.28 -3.93
N ALA A 89 -1.30 -11.25 -3.46
CA ALA A 89 -2.01 -12.40 -2.90
C ALA A 89 -3.11 -12.88 -3.87
N PRO A 90 -3.21 -14.19 -4.15
CA PRO A 90 -4.17 -14.74 -5.10
C PRO A 90 -5.60 -14.85 -4.55
N VAL A 91 -5.86 -14.28 -3.40
CA VAL A 91 -7.17 -14.25 -2.73
C VAL A 91 -7.70 -12.82 -2.63
N PRO A 92 -9.02 -12.62 -2.53
CA PRO A 92 -9.59 -11.31 -2.23
C PRO A 92 -9.31 -10.90 -0.78
N GLY A 93 -9.28 -9.59 -0.52
CA GLY A 93 -9.00 -9.04 0.82
C GLY A 93 -9.94 -9.54 1.92
N ALA A 94 -11.20 -9.85 1.58
CA ALA A 94 -12.16 -10.47 2.51
C ALA A 94 -11.75 -11.88 2.98
N GLN A 95 -10.82 -12.53 2.30
CA GLN A 95 -10.25 -13.83 2.66
C GLN A 95 -8.84 -13.71 3.25
N ALA A 96 -8.38 -12.48 3.50
CA ALA A 96 -7.13 -12.27 4.21
C ALA A 96 -7.15 -13.04 5.53
N PRO A 97 -6.04 -13.67 5.93
CA PRO A 97 -5.92 -14.25 7.26
C PRO A 97 -6.28 -13.21 8.32
N ASP A 98 -6.97 -13.63 9.38
CA ASP A 98 -7.19 -12.76 10.52
C ASP A 98 -5.84 -12.26 11.03
N LEU A 99 -5.66 -10.95 11.00
CA LEU A 99 -4.48 -10.32 11.57
C LEU A 99 -4.47 -10.60 13.07
N ALA A 100 -3.33 -11.01 13.62
CA ALA A 100 -3.14 -11.07 15.05
C ALA A 100 -3.38 -9.69 15.68
N ASP A 101 -3.76 -9.64 16.97
CA ASP A 101 -4.14 -8.37 17.61
C ASP A 101 -3.06 -7.30 17.47
N PHE A 102 -1.77 -7.66 17.58
CA PHE A 102 -0.67 -6.71 17.36
C PHE A 102 -0.54 -6.23 15.90
N GLU A 103 -0.90 -7.06 14.92
CA GLU A 103 -0.87 -6.70 13.51
C GLU A 103 -2.00 -5.72 13.18
N ARG A 104 -3.16 -5.83 13.84
CA ARG A 104 -4.27 -4.87 13.72
C ARG A 104 -3.94 -3.48 14.27
N GLU A 105 -2.95 -3.39 15.15
CA GLU A 105 -2.42 -2.12 15.63
C GLU A 105 -1.43 -1.48 14.64
N LEU A 106 -0.94 -2.25 13.67
CA LEU A 106 0.07 -1.81 12.70
C LEU A 106 -0.46 -1.68 11.27
N PHE A 107 -1.43 -2.51 10.88
CA PHE A 107 -1.90 -2.63 9.50
C PHE A 107 -3.41 -2.47 9.38
N GLU A 108 -3.83 -1.99 8.23
CA GLU A 108 -5.24 -1.86 7.85
C GLU A 108 -5.47 -2.27 6.40
N LEU A 109 -6.73 -2.63 6.07
CA LEU A 109 -7.12 -2.99 4.71
C LEU A 109 -7.74 -1.79 4.01
N ILE A 110 -7.07 -1.31 2.98
CA ILE A 110 -7.46 -0.15 2.18
C ILE A 110 -8.36 -0.64 1.04
N PRO A 111 -9.60 -0.14 0.95
CA PRO A 111 -10.51 -0.49 -0.15
C PRO A 111 -9.95 -0.11 -1.52
N ALA A 112 -10.18 -0.96 -2.53
CA ALA A 112 -9.72 -0.78 -3.90
C ALA A 112 -10.22 0.55 -4.52
N ASP A 113 -11.41 1.03 -4.15
CA ASP A 113 -12.00 2.29 -4.64
C ASP A 113 -11.26 3.56 -4.21
N LEU A 114 -10.31 3.45 -3.29
CA LEU A 114 -9.41 4.53 -2.89
C LEU A 114 -8.12 4.58 -3.73
N ILE A 115 -7.85 3.57 -4.53
CA ILE A 115 -6.60 3.40 -5.31
C ILE A 115 -6.93 3.62 -6.79
N ILE A 116 -6.11 4.43 -7.46
CA ILE A 116 -6.28 4.66 -8.90
C ILE A 116 -5.50 3.63 -9.73
N GLU A 117 -4.31 3.26 -9.28
CA GLU A 117 -3.45 2.29 -9.96
C GLU A 117 -2.42 1.64 -9.01
N VAL A 118 -1.98 0.45 -9.39
CA VAL A 118 -0.89 -0.29 -8.76
C VAL A 118 0.23 -0.46 -9.77
N VAL A 119 1.43 -0.01 -9.42
CA VAL A 119 2.65 -0.11 -10.23
C VAL A 119 3.47 -1.28 -9.73
N THR A 120 3.85 -2.18 -10.63
CA THR A 120 4.68 -3.36 -10.36
C THR A 120 5.80 -3.46 -11.39
N GLU A 121 6.67 -4.46 -11.27
CA GLU A 121 7.72 -4.76 -12.27
C GLU A 121 7.12 -5.18 -13.63
N GLU A 122 5.88 -5.67 -13.67
CA GLU A 122 5.15 -6.06 -14.89
C GLU A 122 4.39 -4.90 -15.54
N GLY A 123 4.35 -3.74 -14.87
CA GLY A 123 3.67 -2.54 -15.37
C GLY A 123 2.69 -1.93 -14.39
N THR A 124 1.79 -1.10 -14.93
CA THR A 124 0.77 -0.38 -14.18
C THR A 124 -0.60 -1.00 -14.44
N PHE A 125 -1.35 -1.24 -13.38
CA PHE A 125 -2.64 -1.92 -13.42
C PHE A 125 -3.69 -1.13 -12.65
N ALA A 126 -4.92 -1.04 -13.18
CA ALA A 126 -6.05 -0.64 -12.36
C ALA A 126 -6.34 -1.74 -11.31
N PRO A 127 -6.91 -1.41 -10.13
CA PRO A 127 -7.25 -2.41 -9.12
C PRO A 127 -8.07 -3.59 -9.66
N ASP A 128 -9.02 -3.32 -10.57
CA ASP A 128 -9.86 -4.35 -11.20
C ASP A 128 -9.08 -5.30 -12.13
N ASP A 129 -7.91 -4.91 -12.61
CA ASP A 129 -7.07 -5.71 -13.51
C ASP A 129 -6.11 -6.64 -12.75
N LEU A 130 -5.96 -6.48 -11.45
CA LEU A 130 -5.03 -7.27 -10.62
C LEU A 130 -5.37 -8.77 -10.62
N ALA A 131 -6.65 -9.12 -10.71
CA ALA A 131 -7.05 -10.51 -10.87
C ALA A 131 -6.38 -11.17 -12.09
N SER A 132 -6.35 -10.47 -13.22
CA SER A 132 -5.71 -10.95 -14.45
C SER A 132 -4.20 -11.04 -14.33
N LEU A 133 -3.57 -10.13 -13.59
CA LEU A 133 -2.14 -10.19 -13.30
C LEU A 133 -1.80 -11.42 -12.45
N VAL A 134 -2.52 -11.62 -11.35
CA VAL A 134 -2.34 -12.78 -10.46
C VAL A 134 -2.47 -14.08 -11.21
N ASP A 135 -3.48 -14.22 -12.11
CA ASP A 135 -3.70 -15.43 -12.90
C ASP A 135 -2.57 -15.75 -13.89
N ARG A 136 -1.83 -14.72 -14.34
CA ARG A 136 -0.68 -14.87 -15.25
C ARG A 136 0.62 -15.20 -14.53
N VAL A 137 0.68 -15.10 -13.21
CA VAL A 137 1.88 -15.34 -12.41
C VAL A 137 1.74 -16.69 -11.67
N PRO A 138 2.20 -17.81 -12.26
CA PRO A 138 1.92 -19.16 -11.75
C PRO A 138 2.36 -19.36 -10.30
N PHE A 139 3.54 -18.83 -9.92
CA PHE A 139 4.09 -19.04 -8.58
C PHE A 139 3.20 -18.45 -7.46
N LEU A 140 2.43 -17.40 -7.73
CA LEU A 140 1.54 -16.82 -6.73
C LEU A 140 0.44 -17.82 -6.35
N ARG A 141 -0.18 -18.46 -7.35
CA ARG A 141 -1.24 -19.45 -7.13
C ARG A 141 -0.68 -20.73 -6.52
N GLU A 142 0.36 -21.29 -7.13
CA GLU A 142 0.99 -22.53 -6.69
C GLU A 142 1.58 -22.39 -5.26
N GLY A 143 2.26 -21.29 -4.99
CA GLY A 143 2.80 -21.01 -3.65
C GLY A 143 1.71 -20.87 -2.60
N TYR A 144 0.60 -20.19 -2.93
CA TYR A 144 -0.51 -20.03 -2.01
C TYR A 144 -1.21 -21.37 -1.70
N GLU A 145 -1.43 -22.23 -2.71
CA GLU A 145 -1.99 -23.58 -2.53
C GLU A 145 -1.15 -24.44 -1.57
N LEU A 146 0.17 -24.21 -1.52
CA LEU A 146 1.06 -24.91 -0.60
C LEU A 146 0.95 -24.43 0.86
N VAL A 147 0.69 -23.14 1.08
CA VAL A 147 0.69 -22.56 2.43
C VAL A 147 -0.71 -22.39 3.02
N ALA A 148 -1.75 -22.28 2.23
CA ALA A 148 -3.13 -22.09 2.71
C ALA A 148 -3.59 -23.19 3.70
N PRO A 149 -3.29 -24.50 3.51
CA PRO A 149 -3.64 -25.53 4.49
C PRO A 149 -2.95 -25.36 5.84
N LEU A 150 -1.76 -24.74 5.87
CA LEU A 150 -1.00 -24.51 7.10
C LEU A 150 -1.60 -23.37 7.93
N ALA A 151 -2.20 -22.37 7.25
CA ALA A 151 -2.88 -21.25 7.91
C ALA A 151 -4.23 -21.66 8.51
N ALA A 152 -4.95 -22.61 7.89
CA ALA A 152 -6.26 -23.10 8.34
C ALA A 152 -6.19 -23.95 9.61
N ASN A 153 -5.01 -24.38 10.05
CA ASN A 153 -4.78 -25.24 11.22
C ASN A 153 -4.21 -24.50 12.44
N ARG A 154 -4.26 -23.18 12.45
CA ARG A 154 -3.93 -22.31 13.59
C ARG A 154 -5.19 -21.67 14.13
#